data_52df84c76d018acc50ebb4e00a307479
#
_entry.id   52df84c76d018acc50ebb4e00a307479
#
_cell.length_a   1.000
_cell.length_b   1.000
_cell.length_c   1.000
_cell.angle_alpha   90.00
_cell.angle_beta   90.00
_cell.angle_gamma   90.00
#
_symmetry.space_group_name_H-M   'P 1'
#
loop_
_entity.id
_entity.type
_entity.pdbx_description
1 polymer ?
#
loop_
_entity_poly.entity_id
_entity_poly.type
_entity_poly.pdbx_seq_one_letter_code
_entity_poly.pdbx_strand_id
1 'polypeptide(L)'
;MIDTVTEILDEYHRDYDIYQKLEQDVTDIITTLLEVNHIKISNMTLRIKSEEALKNKVLSKAKYNHLDEITDILGCRIVTLFESDVDKIFSLLEKTFEIVEIVDKRKKHRVNRIEFGYT
;
A
#
# COMPACT_ATOMS: atom_id res chain seq x y z
N MET A 1 24.25 -21.37 6.49
CA MET A 1 23.11 -20.76 7.17
C MET A 1 22.55 -19.64 6.29
N ILE A 2 21.28 -19.73 5.95
CA ILE A 2 20.64 -18.74 5.10
C ILE A 2 20.27 -17.51 5.93
N ASP A 3 20.69 -16.34 5.47
CA ASP A 3 20.37 -15.08 6.09
C ASP A 3 18.86 -14.76 5.91
N THR A 4 18.21 -14.27 6.95
CA THR A 4 16.79 -13.87 6.92
C THR A 4 16.52 -12.85 5.81
N VAL A 5 17.44 -11.89 5.60
CA VAL A 5 17.34 -10.91 4.54
C VAL A 5 17.31 -11.60 3.18
N THR A 6 18.21 -12.55 2.97
CA THR A 6 18.27 -13.30 1.70
C THR A 6 16.99 -14.10 1.47
N GLU A 7 16.44 -14.74 2.50
CA GLU A 7 15.18 -15.48 2.39
C GLU A 7 14.02 -14.57 1.99
N ILE A 8 13.92 -13.40 2.61
CA ILE A 8 12.86 -12.45 2.29
C ILE A 8 13.00 -11.90 0.88
N LEU A 9 14.23 -11.60 0.45
CA LEU A 9 14.48 -11.13 -0.91
C LEU A 9 14.18 -12.22 -1.95
N ASP A 10 14.47 -13.47 -1.64
CA ASP A 10 14.14 -14.59 -2.52
C ASP A 10 12.62 -14.74 -2.67
N GLU A 11 11.86 -14.61 -1.58
CA GLU A 11 10.39 -14.61 -1.63
C GLU A 11 9.88 -13.43 -2.46
N TYR A 12 10.48 -12.26 -2.29
CA TYR A 12 10.13 -11.06 -3.05
C TYR A 12 10.33 -11.26 -4.55
N HIS A 13 11.48 -11.80 -4.96
CA HIS A 13 11.76 -12.05 -6.36
C HIS A 13 10.84 -13.13 -6.95
N ARG A 14 10.56 -14.17 -6.18
CA ARG A 14 9.66 -15.25 -6.60
C ARG A 14 8.25 -14.74 -6.84
N ASP A 15 7.76 -13.85 -5.98
CA ASP A 15 6.38 -13.39 -5.99
C ASP A 15 6.19 -12.03 -6.67
N TYR A 16 7.24 -11.46 -7.24
CA TYR A 16 7.18 -10.11 -7.82
C TYR A 16 6.09 -9.95 -8.88
N ASP A 17 5.93 -10.94 -9.76
CA ASP A 17 4.89 -10.91 -10.79
C ASP A 17 3.49 -10.90 -10.18
N ILE A 18 3.31 -11.59 -9.06
CA ILE A 18 2.05 -11.59 -8.31
C ILE A 18 1.75 -10.20 -7.78
N TYR A 19 2.74 -9.52 -7.23
CA TYR A 19 2.58 -8.15 -6.75
C TYR A 19 2.29 -7.17 -7.87
N GLN A 20 2.89 -7.33 -9.05
CA GLN A 20 2.61 -6.50 -10.21
C GLN A 20 1.15 -6.65 -10.66
N LYS A 21 0.64 -7.87 -10.69
CA LYS A 21 -0.75 -8.12 -11.01
C LYS A 21 -1.68 -7.54 -9.96
N LEU A 22 -1.34 -7.70 -8.69
CA LEU A 22 -2.09 -7.14 -7.58
C LEU A 22 -2.15 -5.61 -7.67
N GLU A 23 -1.04 -4.96 -7.99
CA GLU A 23 -0.99 -3.51 -8.19
C GLU A 23 -2.00 -3.07 -9.26
N GLN A 24 -2.04 -3.77 -10.38
CA GLN A 24 -2.97 -3.45 -11.45
C GLN A 24 -4.43 -3.69 -11.02
N ASP A 25 -4.71 -4.80 -10.38
CA ASP A 25 -6.04 -5.15 -9.93
C ASP A 25 -6.55 -4.15 -8.88
N VAL A 26 -5.72 -3.77 -7.93
CA VAL A 26 -6.08 -2.80 -6.88
C VAL A 26 -6.33 -1.42 -7.52
N THR A 27 -5.48 -1.01 -8.47
CA THR A 27 -5.67 0.25 -9.20
C THR A 27 -7.04 0.27 -9.87
N ASP A 28 -7.40 -0.79 -10.58
CA ASP A 28 -8.67 -0.88 -11.30
C ASP A 28 -9.86 -0.86 -10.33
N ILE A 29 -9.77 -1.58 -9.23
CA ILE A 29 -10.83 -1.61 -8.21
C ILE A 29 -11.05 -0.22 -7.61
N ILE A 30 -9.97 0.44 -7.20
CA ILE A 30 -10.08 1.78 -6.58
C ILE A 30 -10.62 2.79 -7.59
N THR A 31 -10.12 2.77 -8.83
CA THR A 31 -10.59 3.66 -9.88
C THR A 31 -12.10 3.50 -10.09
N THR A 32 -12.59 2.27 -10.15
CA THR A 32 -14.01 1.97 -10.29
C THR A 32 -14.81 2.47 -9.09
N LEU A 33 -14.33 2.24 -7.87
CA LEU A 33 -14.99 2.72 -6.66
C LEU A 33 -15.14 4.24 -6.66
N LEU A 34 -14.10 4.95 -7.06
CA LEU A 34 -14.12 6.41 -7.11
C LEU A 34 -15.12 6.91 -8.17
N GLU A 35 -15.13 6.29 -9.34
CA GLU A 35 -16.05 6.64 -10.41
C GLU A 35 -17.51 6.40 -10.04
N VAL A 36 -17.81 5.22 -9.48
CA VAL A 36 -19.16 4.84 -9.07
C VAL A 36 -19.70 5.77 -7.98
N ASN A 37 -18.85 6.23 -7.09
CA ASN A 37 -19.23 7.11 -5.98
C ASN A 37 -19.05 8.60 -6.31
N HIS A 38 -18.70 8.92 -7.56
CA HIS A 38 -18.52 10.30 -8.02
C HIS A 38 -17.49 11.10 -7.21
N ILE A 39 -16.42 10.45 -6.80
CA ILE A 39 -15.33 11.09 -6.07
C ILE A 39 -14.18 11.39 -7.03
N LYS A 40 -13.77 12.65 -7.09
CA LYS A 40 -12.61 13.09 -7.86
C LYS A 40 -11.43 13.26 -6.93
N ILE A 41 -10.28 12.82 -7.38
CA ILE A 41 -9.04 12.93 -6.60
C ILE A 41 -8.00 13.74 -7.39
N SER A 42 -7.03 14.29 -6.67
CA SER A 42 -5.91 14.99 -7.29
C SER A 42 -4.91 14.02 -7.88
N ASN A 43 -4.59 12.95 -7.16
CA ASN A 43 -3.63 11.96 -7.61
C ASN A 43 -3.81 10.64 -6.87
N MET A 44 -3.43 9.55 -7.53
CA MET A 44 -3.34 8.23 -6.92
C MET A 44 -2.09 7.54 -7.44
N THR A 45 -1.29 7.02 -6.53
CA THR A 45 -0.06 6.30 -6.87
C THR A 45 -0.04 4.97 -6.13
N LEU A 46 0.17 3.89 -6.86
CA LEU A 46 0.45 2.59 -6.29
C LEU A 46 1.89 2.22 -6.61
N ARG A 47 2.55 1.61 -5.65
CA ARG A 47 3.95 1.25 -5.82
C ARG A 47 4.28 -0.01 -5.02
N ILE A 48 4.98 -0.93 -5.69
CA ILE A 48 5.59 -2.08 -5.03
C ILE A 48 6.89 -1.59 -4.38
N LYS A 49 7.10 -1.94 -3.11
CA LYS A 49 8.31 -1.58 -2.38
C LYS A 49 9.54 -2.10 -3.14
N SER A 50 10.54 -1.23 -3.36
CA SER A 50 11.76 -1.61 -4.05
C SER A 50 12.58 -2.62 -3.23
N GLU A 51 13.45 -3.37 -3.91
CA GLU A 51 14.33 -4.31 -3.26
C GLU A 51 15.20 -3.63 -2.19
N GLU A 52 15.76 -2.47 -2.52
CA GLU A 52 16.60 -1.70 -1.60
C GLU A 52 15.81 -1.26 -0.37
N ALA A 53 14.60 -0.72 -0.55
CA ALA A 53 13.76 -0.28 0.55
C ALA A 53 13.34 -1.46 1.43
N LEU A 54 13.04 -2.61 0.83
CA LEU A 54 12.71 -3.83 1.54
C LEU A 54 13.88 -4.31 2.39
N LYS A 55 15.07 -4.35 1.79
CA LYS A 55 16.28 -4.74 2.48
C LYS A 55 16.56 -3.84 3.68
N ASN A 56 16.44 -2.53 3.50
CA ASN A 56 16.66 -1.57 4.58
C ASN A 56 15.64 -1.75 5.70
N LYS A 57 14.39 -2.02 5.37
CA LYS A 57 13.34 -2.24 6.37
C LYS A 57 13.62 -3.49 7.20
N VAL A 58 14.00 -4.58 6.56
CA VAL A 58 14.32 -5.84 7.26
C VAL A 58 15.53 -5.66 8.17
N LEU A 59 16.57 -4.99 7.69
CA LEU A 59 17.78 -4.74 8.47
C LEU A 59 17.53 -3.82 9.67
N SER A 60 16.68 -2.80 9.50
CA SER A 60 16.43 -1.82 10.56
C SER A 60 15.49 -2.34 11.65
N LYS A 61 14.56 -3.22 11.33
CA LYS A 61 13.56 -3.72 12.26
C LYS A 61 13.94 -5.06 12.93
N ALA A 62 14.68 -5.90 12.24
CA ALA A 62 15.19 -7.19 12.75
C ALA A 62 14.11 -8.14 13.32
N LYS A 63 12.84 -7.91 13.00
CA LYS A 63 11.70 -8.69 13.49
C LYS A 63 11.02 -9.55 12.43
N TYR A 64 11.38 -9.34 11.17
CA TYR A 64 10.74 -10.03 10.06
C TYR A 64 11.49 -11.31 9.71
N ASN A 65 10.75 -12.42 9.57
CA ASN A 65 11.30 -13.71 9.14
C ASN A 65 10.80 -14.09 7.75
N HIS A 66 9.64 -13.59 7.35
CA HIS A 66 9.01 -13.87 6.07
C HIS A 66 8.47 -12.60 5.43
N LEU A 67 8.38 -12.61 4.10
CA LEU A 67 7.91 -11.46 3.34
C LEU A 67 6.47 -11.06 3.72
N ASP A 68 5.60 -12.03 4.00
CA ASP A 68 4.21 -11.78 4.35
C ASP A 68 4.02 -11.05 5.69
N GLU A 69 5.05 -10.96 6.51
CA GLU A 69 5.02 -10.18 7.74
C GLU A 69 5.15 -8.68 7.47
N ILE A 70 5.57 -8.31 6.27
CA ILE A 70 5.75 -6.91 5.88
C ILE A 70 4.48 -6.42 5.19
N THR A 71 3.79 -5.47 5.82
CA THR A 71 2.45 -5.04 5.40
C THR A 71 2.41 -4.00 4.28
N ASP A 72 3.54 -3.42 3.92
CA ASP A 72 3.61 -2.35 2.94
C ASP A 72 4.40 -2.71 1.67
N ILE A 73 4.38 -3.98 1.28
CA ILE A 73 5.01 -4.42 0.02
C ILE A 73 4.36 -3.70 -1.16
N LEU A 74 3.03 -3.63 -1.18
CA LEU A 74 2.30 -2.79 -2.13
C LEU A 74 1.72 -1.61 -1.36
N GLY A 75 2.19 -0.41 -1.68
CA GLY A 75 1.72 0.82 -1.07
C GLY A 75 0.81 1.60 -2.01
N CYS A 76 -0.20 2.24 -1.46
CA CYS A 76 -1.09 3.12 -2.20
C CYS A 76 -1.16 4.48 -1.51
N ARG A 77 -1.10 5.52 -2.33
CA ARG A 77 -1.25 6.90 -1.86
C ARG A 77 -2.34 7.59 -2.67
N ILE A 78 -3.32 8.13 -1.98
CA ILE A 78 -4.42 8.87 -2.61
C ILE A 78 -4.42 10.29 -2.06
N VAL A 79 -4.37 11.28 -2.96
CA VAL A 79 -4.46 12.69 -2.61
C VAL A 79 -5.81 13.20 -3.10
N THR A 80 -6.67 13.65 -2.19
CA THR A 80 -8.00 14.12 -2.51
C THR A 80 -8.01 15.61 -2.88
N LEU A 81 -9.05 16.04 -3.60
CA LEU A 81 -9.28 17.45 -3.87
C LEU A 81 -9.88 18.15 -2.65
N PHE A 82 -10.71 17.45 -1.89
CA PHE A 82 -11.38 17.97 -0.72
C PHE A 82 -11.12 17.10 0.50
N GLU A 83 -10.89 17.73 1.64
CA GLU A 83 -10.64 17.01 2.89
C GLU A 83 -11.81 16.09 3.27
N SER A 84 -13.04 16.53 2.99
CA SER A 84 -14.24 15.73 3.29
C SER A 84 -14.27 14.39 2.55
N ASP A 85 -13.58 14.25 1.43
CA ASP A 85 -13.54 13.01 0.66
C ASP A 85 -12.64 11.94 1.28
N VAL A 86 -11.72 12.35 2.16
CA VAL A 86 -10.80 11.40 2.82
C VAL A 86 -11.58 10.34 3.60
N ASP A 87 -12.56 10.76 4.40
CA ASP A 87 -13.36 9.84 5.20
C ASP A 87 -14.26 8.95 4.33
N LYS A 88 -14.77 9.47 3.23
CA LYS A 88 -15.57 8.69 2.28
C LYS A 88 -14.75 7.59 1.64
N ILE A 89 -13.55 7.94 1.18
CA ILE A 89 -12.64 6.98 0.56
C ILE A 89 -12.20 5.93 1.58
N PHE A 90 -11.88 6.36 2.80
CA PHE A 90 -11.51 5.47 3.88
C PHE A 90 -12.59 4.40 4.10
N SER A 91 -13.85 4.82 4.20
CA SER A 91 -14.97 3.88 4.39
C SER A 91 -15.12 2.92 3.22
N LEU A 92 -14.96 3.39 1.99
CA LEU A 92 -15.02 2.54 0.80
C LEU A 92 -13.91 1.49 0.79
N LEU A 93 -12.70 1.88 1.15
CA LEU A 93 -11.57 0.98 1.19
C LEU A 93 -11.74 -0.08 2.28
N GLU A 94 -12.22 0.31 3.46
CA GLU A 94 -12.49 -0.64 4.55
C GLU A 94 -13.50 -1.72 4.17
N LYS A 95 -14.52 -1.34 3.40
CA LYS A 95 -15.55 -2.28 2.95
C LYS A 95 -15.07 -3.21 1.84
N THR A 96 -14.11 -2.76 1.05
CA THR A 96 -13.66 -3.47 -0.14
C THR A 96 -12.46 -4.35 0.11
N PHE A 97 -11.55 -3.90 0.97
CA PHE A 97 -10.29 -4.58 1.24
C PHE A 97 -10.19 -4.96 2.71
N GLU A 98 -9.47 -6.05 2.97
CA GLU A 98 -9.02 -6.37 4.32
C GLU A 98 -7.78 -5.50 4.58
N ILE A 99 -7.98 -4.38 5.27
CA ILE A 99 -6.93 -3.40 5.47
C ILE A 99 -6.19 -3.68 6.77
N VAL A 100 -4.87 -3.86 6.66
CA VAL A 100 -4.00 -4.09 7.81
C VAL A 100 -3.58 -2.77 8.45
N GLU A 101 -3.30 -1.75 7.64
CA GLU A 101 -2.84 -0.46 8.13
C GLU A 101 -3.25 0.67 7.18
N ILE A 102 -3.81 1.73 7.74
CA ILE A 102 -4.09 2.99 7.03
C ILE A 102 -3.44 4.12 7.81
N VAL A 103 -2.78 5.02 7.08
CA VAL A 103 -2.22 6.23 7.65
C VAL A 103 -2.97 7.44 7.10
N ASP A 104 -3.63 8.18 7.99
CA ASP A 104 -4.32 9.42 7.64
C ASP A 104 -3.34 10.58 7.85
N LYS A 105 -2.89 11.18 6.76
CA LYS A 105 -1.87 12.23 6.80
C LYS A 105 -2.42 13.62 7.13
N ARG A 106 -3.73 13.81 7.17
CA ARG A 106 -4.34 15.11 7.51
C ARG A 106 -3.86 15.63 8.85
N LYS A 107 -3.78 14.75 9.84
CA LYS A 107 -3.45 15.11 11.21
C LYS A 107 -2.00 15.54 11.38
N LYS A 108 -1.11 15.06 10.53
CA LYS A 108 0.32 15.33 10.63
C LYS A 108 0.78 16.52 9.79
N HIS A 109 0.26 16.63 8.58
CA HIS A 109 0.81 17.55 7.58
C HIS A 109 -0.23 18.44 6.91
N ARG A 110 -1.47 18.41 7.35
CA ARG A 110 -2.58 19.15 6.71
C ARG A 110 -2.71 18.83 5.21
N VAL A 111 -2.42 17.60 4.84
CA VAL A 111 -2.50 17.12 3.45
C VAL A 111 -3.67 16.17 3.33
N ASN A 112 -4.50 16.34 2.28
CA ASN A 112 -5.67 15.50 2.03
C ASN A 112 -5.24 14.19 1.35
N ARG A 113 -4.62 13.28 2.09
CA ARG A 113 -4.21 12.01 1.50
C ARG A 113 -4.32 10.84 2.47
N ILE A 114 -4.51 9.67 1.88
CA ILE A 114 -4.55 8.38 2.56
C ILE A 114 -3.43 7.52 1.99
N GLU A 115 -2.70 6.84 2.86
CA GLU A 115 -1.71 5.85 2.46
C GLU A 115 -2.08 4.52 3.11
N PHE A 116 -1.96 3.43 2.38
CA PHE A 116 -2.14 2.09 2.93
C PHE A 116 -1.20 1.10 2.26
N GLY A 117 -0.92 0.02 3.00
CA GLY A 117 -0.12 -1.08 2.47
C GLY A 117 -0.97 -2.33 2.30
N TYR A 118 -0.59 -3.15 1.32
CA TYR A 118 -1.23 -4.42 1.04
C TYR A 118 -0.17 -5.47 0.69
N THR A 119 -0.31 -6.65 1.24
CA THR A 119 0.60 -7.76 0.96
C THR A 119 -0.12 -8.96 0.36
#